data_7c81b2a8207bcd0daa9d890d4c6cdee2
#
_entry.id   7c81b2a8207bcd0daa9d890d4c6cdee2
#
_cell.length_a   1.000
_cell.length_b   1.000
_cell.length_c   1.000
_cell.angle_alpha   90.00
_cell.angle_beta   90.00
_cell.angle_gamma   90.00
#
_symmetry.space_group_name_H-M   'P 1'
#
loop_
_entity.id
_entity.type
_entity.pdbx_description
1 polymer ?
#
loop_
_entity_poly.entity_id
_entity_poly.type
_entity_poly.pdbx_seq_one_letter_code
_entity_poly.pdbx_strand_id
1 'polypeptide(L)'
;KGRISRMFKARELRLQRDLNEHSKFSHLGRKRILVAGSSGLIGTQLVAFLDTGGHDVWRLVRREAKENSKELSWYPDKGILNPKDIEGFDVIIHLGGAGIGDKRWNKKRKNLIINSRKDSTILLSDTMSELEKKPEAFIVASAIGYYGNRDDEELTEDSPPGNGFLTETVIQWESYADSARDAGIRVVNTRNGIVLSAAGGALGRMLLPWKMGGGGPLAGGKQWMSWISLDDDIYAL
;
A
#
# COMPACT_ATOMS: atom_id res chain seq x y z
N LYS A 1 -8.02 -9.43 -35.02
CA LYS A 1 -6.91 -8.44 -35.15
C LYS A 1 -7.08 -7.24 -34.18
N GLY A 2 -8.28 -6.64 -34.02
CA GLY A 2 -8.47 -5.44 -33.20
C GLY A 2 -8.21 -5.58 -31.66
N ARG A 3 -8.39 -6.77 -31.08
CA ARG A 3 -8.14 -7.00 -29.65
C ARG A 3 -6.63 -7.03 -29.32
N ILE A 4 -5.85 -7.71 -30.15
CA ILE A 4 -4.40 -7.80 -30.01
C ILE A 4 -3.76 -6.42 -30.20
N SER A 5 -4.15 -5.68 -31.23
CA SER A 5 -3.67 -4.33 -31.47
C SER A 5 -3.94 -3.38 -30.30
N ARG A 6 -5.16 -3.43 -29.72
CA ARG A 6 -5.49 -2.64 -28.52
C ARG A 6 -4.63 -3.02 -27.31
N MET A 7 -4.34 -4.30 -27.14
CA MET A 7 -3.48 -4.78 -26.06
C MET A 7 -2.04 -4.24 -26.19
N PHE A 8 -1.46 -4.31 -27.38
CA PHE A 8 -0.12 -3.77 -27.64
C PHE A 8 -0.07 -2.26 -27.45
N LYS A 9 -1.05 -1.53 -27.96
CA LYS A 9 -1.12 -0.07 -27.77
C LYS A 9 -1.26 0.31 -26.29
N ALA A 10 -2.05 -0.42 -25.52
CA ALA A 10 -2.17 -0.18 -24.07
C ALA A 10 -0.85 -0.43 -23.32
N ARG A 11 -0.10 -1.49 -23.71
CA ARG A 11 1.23 -1.77 -23.14
C ARG A 11 2.25 -0.69 -23.49
N GLU A 12 2.26 -0.25 -24.73
CA GLU A 12 3.15 0.83 -25.21
C GLU A 12 2.89 2.12 -24.41
N LEU A 13 1.61 2.55 -24.31
CA LEU A 13 1.24 3.73 -23.54
C LEU A 13 1.63 3.64 -22.07
N ARG A 14 1.46 2.46 -21.45
CA ARG A 14 1.88 2.24 -20.08
C ARG A 14 3.40 2.36 -19.93
N LEU A 15 4.16 1.69 -20.80
CA LEU A 15 5.61 1.76 -20.76
C LEU A 15 6.13 3.20 -20.96
N GLN A 16 5.53 3.95 -21.87
CA GLN A 16 5.87 5.37 -22.06
C GLN A 16 5.61 6.20 -20.82
N ARG A 17 4.47 5.96 -20.11
CA ARG A 17 4.17 6.65 -18.85
C ARG A 17 5.16 6.28 -17.77
N ASP A 18 5.44 4.99 -17.57
CA ASP A 18 6.41 4.53 -16.58
C ASP A 18 7.78 5.17 -16.80
N LEU A 19 8.28 5.19 -18.03
CA LEU A 19 9.56 5.82 -18.39
C LEU A 19 9.54 7.34 -18.16
N ASN A 20 8.43 8.00 -18.48
CA ASN A 20 8.29 9.44 -18.23
C ASN A 20 8.28 9.75 -16.72
N GLU A 21 7.59 8.95 -15.90
CA GLU A 21 7.61 9.13 -14.44
C GLU A 21 9.04 8.92 -13.88
N HIS A 22 9.74 7.87 -14.27
CA HIS A 22 11.11 7.66 -13.86
C HIS A 22 12.05 8.80 -14.28
N SER A 23 11.85 9.37 -15.48
CA SER A 23 12.69 10.46 -15.96
C SER A 23 12.59 11.74 -15.12
N LYS A 24 11.40 12.02 -14.55
CA LYS A 24 11.18 13.19 -13.68
C LYS A 24 12.06 13.16 -12.43
N PHE A 25 12.32 11.99 -11.91
CA PHE A 25 13.03 11.76 -10.65
C PHE A 25 14.43 11.17 -10.84
N SER A 26 14.93 11.06 -12.08
CA SER A 26 16.25 10.48 -12.39
C SER A 26 17.41 11.18 -11.68
N HIS A 27 17.25 12.47 -11.36
CA HIS A 27 18.22 13.27 -10.61
C HIS A 27 18.41 12.84 -9.16
N LEU A 28 17.44 12.09 -8.56
CA LEU A 28 17.52 11.58 -7.19
C LEU A 28 18.40 10.31 -7.08
N GLY A 29 18.83 9.76 -8.22
CA GLY A 29 19.67 8.58 -8.27
C GLY A 29 18.95 7.27 -7.90
N ARG A 30 19.75 6.21 -7.87
CA ARG A 30 19.28 4.88 -7.52
C ARG A 30 19.10 4.76 -6.00
N LYS A 31 17.97 4.23 -5.56
CA LYS A 31 17.64 3.97 -4.15
C LYS A 31 17.57 2.47 -3.87
N ARG A 32 17.91 2.07 -2.66
CA ARG A 32 17.69 0.73 -2.12
C ARG A 32 16.38 0.72 -1.34
N ILE A 33 15.37 0.02 -1.86
CA ILE A 33 13.98 0.10 -1.39
C ILE A 33 13.51 -1.25 -0.88
N LEU A 34 12.92 -1.27 0.31
CA LEU A 34 12.33 -2.46 0.91
C LEU A 34 10.81 -2.37 0.92
N VAL A 35 10.12 -3.38 0.35
CA VAL A 35 8.66 -3.40 0.24
C VAL A 35 8.05 -4.54 1.04
N ALA A 36 7.30 -4.20 2.09
CA ALA A 36 6.42 -5.11 2.81
C ALA A 36 5.02 -5.09 2.19
N GLY A 37 4.40 -6.26 1.98
CA GLY A 37 3.14 -6.38 1.24
C GLY A 37 3.33 -6.47 -0.29
N SER A 38 4.53 -6.78 -0.74
CA SER A 38 4.95 -6.88 -2.15
C SER A 38 4.17 -7.90 -3.00
N SER A 39 3.43 -8.83 -2.40
CA SER A 39 2.58 -9.82 -3.09
C SER A 39 1.12 -9.36 -3.26
N GLY A 40 0.75 -8.20 -2.71
CA GLY A 40 -0.58 -7.62 -2.83
C GLY A 40 -0.81 -6.97 -4.20
N LEU A 41 -2.04 -6.47 -4.43
CA LEU A 41 -2.44 -5.81 -5.68
C LEU A 41 -1.52 -4.64 -6.04
N ILE A 42 -1.30 -3.73 -5.10
CA ILE A 42 -0.44 -2.56 -5.27
C ILE A 42 1.01 -3.00 -5.27
N GLY A 43 1.44 -3.76 -4.25
CA GLY A 43 2.83 -4.12 -4.05
C GLY A 43 3.48 -4.88 -5.22
N THR A 44 2.74 -5.76 -5.89
CA THR A 44 3.24 -6.48 -7.07
C THR A 44 3.57 -5.53 -8.22
N GLN A 45 2.73 -4.54 -8.46
CA GLN A 45 2.94 -3.56 -9.53
C GLN A 45 3.99 -2.51 -9.13
N LEU A 46 3.97 -2.06 -7.88
CA LEU A 46 4.96 -1.12 -7.36
C LEU A 46 6.39 -1.69 -7.45
N VAL A 47 6.59 -2.95 -7.02
CA VAL A 47 7.90 -3.61 -7.13
C VAL A 47 8.36 -3.66 -8.59
N ALA A 48 7.48 -4.01 -9.53
CA ALA A 48 7.83 -4.05 -10.95
C ALA A 48 8.16 -2.65 -11.49
N PHE A 49 7.41 -1.63 -11.10
CA PHE A 49 7.65 -0.24 -11.48
C PHE A 49 9.01 0.25 -10.96
N LEU A 50 9.26 0.12 -9.67
CA LEU A 50 10.53 0.56 -9.04
C LEU A 50 11.75 -0.18 -9.61
N ASP A 51 11.62 -1.48 -9.88
CA ASP A 51 12.69 -2.29 -10.48
C ASP A 51 12.97 -1.85 -11.93
N THR A 52 11.92 -1.52 -12.70
CA THR A 52 12.05 -0.95 -14.06
C THR A 52 12.73 0.43 -14.03
N GLY A 53 12.52 1.22 -12.98
CA GLY A 53 13.19 2.49 -12.73
C GLY A 53 14.67 2.36 -12.33
N GLY A 54 15.19 1.13 -12.19
CA GLY A 54 16.59 0.86 -11.87
C GLY A 54 16.92 0.91 -10.38
N HIS A 55 15.93 0.99 -9.50
CA HIS A 55 16.14 0.91 -8.04
C HIS A 55 16.55 -0.49 -7.60
N ASP A 56 17.19 -0.61 -6.43
CA ASP A 56 17.50 -1.89 -5.79
C ASP A 56 16.34 -2.30 -4.88
N VAL A 57 15.37 -3.06 -5.42
CA VAL A 57 14.10 -3.36 -4.75
C VAL A 57 14.15 -4.72 -4.08
N TRP A 58 13.90 -4.73 -2.77
CA TRP A 58 13.82 -5.92 -1.93
C TRP A 58 12.41 -6.11 -1.37
N ARG A 59 12.07 -7.33 -1.00
CA ARG A 59 10.73 -7.71 -0.52
C ARG A 59 10.80 -8.30 0.87
N LEU A 60 10.01 -7.78 1.81
CA LEU A 60 9.75 -8.46 3.08
C LEU A 60 8.67 -9.52 2.91
N VAL A 61 9.00 -10.77 3.19
CA VAL A 61 8.12 -11.92 3.01
C VAL A 61 7.86 -12.63 4.34
N ARG A 62 6.59 -13.02 4.58
CA ARG A 62 6.16 -13.73 5.82
C ARG A 62 6.36 -15.25 5.69
N ARG A 63 7.48 -15.63 5.18
CA ARG A 63 7.96 -17.00 5.00
C ARG A 63 9.48 -16.97 4.94
N GLU A 64 10.10 -18.11 4.86
CA GLU A 64 11.52 -18.19 4.57
C GLU A 64 11.83 -17.55 3.20
N ALA A 65 12.81 -16.67 3.18
CA ALA A 65 13.28 -16.02 1.97
C ALA A 65 13.94 -17.07 1.04
N LYS A 66 13.72 -16.93 -0.25
CA LYS A 66 14.35 -17.80 -1.22
C LYS A 66 15.83 -17.46 -1.36
N GLU A 67 16.67 -18.48 -1.44
CA GLU A 67 18.09 -18.29 -1.73
C GLU A 67 18.30 -17.52 -3.04
N ASN A 68 19.32 -16.67 -3.07
CA ASN A 68 19.67 -15.86 -4.23
C ASN A 68 18.53 -14.97 -4.78
N SER A 69 17.59 -14.61 -3.93
CA SER A 69 16.50 -13.69 -4.28
C SER A 69 16.63 -12.38 -3.48
N LYS A 70 16.00 -11.32 -3.96
CA LYS A 70 15.89 -10.05 -3.22
C LYS A 70 14.73 -10.13 -2.22
N GLU A 71 14.78 -11.09 -1.31
CA GLU A 71 13.77 -11.30 -0.27
C GLU A 71 14.42 -11.34 1.12
N LEU A 72 13.71 -10.85 2.12
CA LEU A 72 14.06 -10.92 3.53
C LEU A 72 12.89 -11.50 4.30
N SER A 73 13.18 -12.44 5.21
CA SER A 73 12.16 -13.06 6.06
C SER A 73 11.77 -12.16 7.21
N TRP A 74 10.49 -12.10 7.52
CA TRP A 74 10.00 -11.49 8.74
C TRP A 74 8.70 -12.14 9.21
N TYR A 75 8.41 -12.06 10.51
CA TYR A 75 7.23 -12.67 11.11
C TYR A 75 6.61 -11.70 12.13
N PRO A 76 5.78 -10.74 11.66
CA PRO A 76 5.22 -9.69 12.53
C PRO A 76 4.39 -10.22 13.70
N ASP A 77 3.66 -11.32 13.50
CA ASP A 77 2.88 -12.01 14.53
C ASP A 77 3.73 -12.63 15.64
N LYS A 78 5.04 -12.77 15.40
CA LYS A 78 6.03 -13.27 16.36
C LYS A 78 7.01 -12.20 16.85
N GLY A 79 6.89 -10.97 16.34
CA GLY A 79 7.83 -9.90 16.62
C GLY A 79 9.24 -10.16 16.08
N ILE A 80 9.38 -10.90 14.97
CA ILE A 80 10.68 -11.31 14.43
C ILE A 80 10.99 -10.52 13.16
N LEU A 81 11.98 -9.65 13.26
CA LEU A 81 12.67 -8.97 12.17
C LEU A 81 14.11 -8.70 12.63
N ASN A 82 15.10 -9.15 11.86
CA ASN A 82 16.49 -8.91 12.19
C ASN A 82 16.89 -7.49 11.73
N PRO A 83 17.30 -6.58 12.63
CA PRO A 83 17.67 -5.21 12.27
C PRO A 83 18.79 -5.16 11.22
N LYS A 84 19.75 -6.07 11.26
CA LYS A 84 20.86 -6.13 10.30
C LYS A 84 20.41 -6.37 8.87
N ASP A 85 19.26 -7.04 8.69
CA ASP A 85 18.73 -7.34 7.36
C ASP A 85 18.15 -6.10 6.69
N ILE A 86 17.65 -5.14 7.49
CA ILE A 86 17.05 -3.91 6.99
C ILE A 86 17.96 -2.68 7.12
N GLU A 87 19.17 -2.85 7.59
CA GLU A 87 20.18 -1.79 7.69
C GLU A 87 20.55 -1.26 6.30
N GLY A 88 20.60 0.07 6.16
CA GLY A 88 21.07 0.74 4.95
C GLY A 88 20.10 0.71 3.77
N PHE A 89 18.82 0.44 3.98
CA PHE A 89 17.79 0.78 3.01
C PHE A 89 17.51 2.28 3.03
N ASP A 90 17.33 2.89 1.85
CA ASP A 90 17.02 4.31 1.74
C ASP A 90 15.54 4.59 2.03
N VAL A 91 14.65 3.69 1.55
CA VAL A 91 13.20 3.81 1.73
C VAL A 91 12.60 2.47 2.11
N ILE A 92 11.69 2.48 3.09
CA ILE A 92 10.88 1.32 3.44
C ILE A 92 9.41 1.63 3.17
N ILE A 93 8.75 0.75 2.40
CA ILE A 93 7.34 0.90 2.03
C ILE A 93 6.53 -0.24 2.63
N HIS A 94 5.53 0.09 3.42
CA HIS A 94 4.66 -0.89 4.08
C HIS A 94 3.23 -0.83 3.56
N LEU A 95 2.88 -1.77 2.68
CA LEU A 95 1.56 -1.95 2.08
C LEU A 95 0.78 -3.13 2.70
N GLY A 96 1.31 -3.73 3.76
CA GLY A 96 0.76 -4.93 4.36
C GLY A 96 -0.47 -4.67 5.23
N GLY A 97 -1.36 -5.64 5.26
CA GLY A 97 -2.54 -5.62 6.12
C GLY A 97 -3.60 -6.60 5.63
N ALA A 98 -4.40 -7.16 6.53
CA ALA A 98 -5.53 -8.01 6.15
C ALA A 98 -6.57 -7.19 5.38
N GLY A 99 -7.00 -7.67 4.21
CA GLY A 99 -7.97 -6.98 3.37
C GLY A 99 -9.31 -6.78 4.07
N ILE A 100 -9.84 -5.57 4.08
CA ILE A 100 -11.09 -5.22 4.78
C ILE A 100 -12.33 -5.85 4.14
N GLY A 101 -12.31 -6.07 2.84
CA GLY A 101 -13.44 -6.60 2.07
C GLY A 101 -13.41 -8.12 1.84
N ASP A 102 -12.45 -8.88 2.40
CA ASP A 102 -12.30 -10.32 2.07
C ASP A 102 -13.39 -11.21 2.67
N LYS A 103 -13.90 -10.84 3.84
CA LYS A 103 -14.93 -11.59 4.58
C LYS A 103 -15.87 -10.65 5.32
N ARG A 104 -17.07 -11.15 5.66
CA ARG A 104 -18.01 -10.41 6.52
C ARG A 104 -17.38 -10.09 7.88
N TRP A 105 -17.65 -8.88 8.38
CA TRP A 105 -17.09 -8.40 9.63
C TRP A 105 -17.79 -9.04 10.84
N ASN A 106 -17.02 -9.73 11.64
CA ASN A 106 -17.34 -10.19 12.99
C ASN A 106 -16.18 -9.78 13.91
N LYS A 107 -16.29 -10.01 15.21
CA LYS A 107 -15.26 -9.66 16.19
C LYS A 107 -13.87 -10.22 15.82
N LYS A 108 -13.80 -11.50 15.43
CA LYS A 108 -12.53 -12.14 14.99
C LYS A 108 -11.93 -11.46 13.77
N ARG A 109 -12.77 -11.09 12.77
CA ARG A 109 -12.30 -10.41 11.56
C ARG A 109 -11.83 -9.00 11.84
N LYS A 110 -12.54 -8.24 12.67
CA LYS A 110 -12.15 -6.90 13.09
C LYS A 110 -10.80 -6.93 13.83
N ASN A 111 -10.61 -7.85 14.75
CA ASN A 111 -9.33 -8.04 15.45
C ASN A 111 -8.19 -8.38 14.46
N LEU A 112 -8.43 -9.25 13.48
CA LEU A 112 -7.43 -9.56 12.45
C LEU A 112 -7.05 -8.33 11.62
N ILE A 113 -8.02 -7.49 11.27
CA ILE A 113 -7.79 -6.24 10.53
C ILE A 113 -6.89 -5.29 11.34
N ILE A 114 -7.16 -5.12 12.63
CA ILE A 114 -6.37 -4.27 13.53
C ILE A 114 -4.97 -4.88 13.74
N ASN A 115 -4.90 -6.12 14.21
CA ASN A 115 -3.64 -6.74 14.63
C ASN A 115 -2.66 -6.91 13.45
N SER A 116 -3.15 -7.24 12.25
CA SER A 116 -2.29 -7.36 11.09
C SER A 116 -1.57 -6.06 10.72
N ARG A 117 -2.16 -4.91 11.02
CA ARG A 117 -1.56 -3.58 10.84
C ARG A 117 -0.67 -3.20 12.01
N LYS A 118 -1.19 -3.38 13.22
CA LYS A 118 -0.48 -3.11 14.46
C LYS A 118 0.87 -3.83 14.51
N ASP A 119 0.83 -5.17 14.47
CA ASP A 119 2.01 -6.00 14.68
C ASP A 119 3.08 -5.72 13.61
N SER A 120 2.67 -5.53 12.35
CA SER A 120 3.59 -5.27 11.25
C SER A 120 4.17 -3.86 11.26
N THR A 121 3.34 -2.84 11.54
CA THR A 121 3.81 -1.44 11.52
C THR A 121 4.68 -1.14 12.74
N ILE A 122 4.29 -1.60 13.92
CA ILE A 122 5.10 -1.43 15.14
C ILE A 122 6.45 -2.12 14.96
N LEU A 123 6.47 -3.39 14.53
CA LEU A 123 7.73 -4.11 14.35
C LEU A 123 8.69 -3.38 13.38
N LEU A 124 8.19 -2.88 12.25
CA LEU A 124 9.00 -2.09 11.32
C LEU A 124 9.47 -0.78 11.95
N SER A 125 8.56 -0.04 12.56
CA SER A 125 8.82 1.28 13.14
C SER A 125 9.87 1.20 14.25
N ASP A 126 9.69 0.26 15.19
CA ASP A 126 10.62 0.06 16.31
C ASP A 126 12.00 -0.41 15.81
N THR A 127 12.02 -1.40 14.90
CA THR A 127 13.29 -1.88 14.34
C THR A 127 14.05 -0.76 13.63
N MET A 128 13.37 0.05 12.82
CA MET A 128 14.01 1.18 12.11
C MET A 128 14.52 2.27 13.07
N SER A 129 13.82 2.50 14.18
CA SER A 129 14.24 3.52 15.16
C SER A 129 15.59 3.21 15.80
N GLU A 130 15.96 1.95 15.88
CA GLU A 130 17.20 1.45 16.49
C GLU A 130 18.37 1.31 15.52
N LEU A 131 18.16 1.47 14.19
CA LEU A 131 19.22 1.33 13.19
C LEU A 131 20.27 2.44 13.32
N GLU A 132 21.52 2.11 13.06
CA GLU A 132 22.59 3.11 12.94
C GLU A 132 22.39 3.97 11.69
N LYS A 133 22.12 3.32 10.53
CA LYS A 133 21.80 3.98 9.28
C LYS A 133 20.30 3.87 9.00
N LYS A 134 19.55 4.86 9.50
CA LYS A 134 18.11 4.94 9.33
C LYS A 134 17.70 5.23 7.88
N PRO A 135 16.54 4.74 7.42
CA PRO A 135 16.00 5.11 6.11
C PRO A 135 15.61 6.61 6.07
N GLU A 136 15.71 7.20 4.89
CA GLU A 136 15.27 8.59 4.63
C GLU A 136 13.75 8.73 4.80
N ALA A 137 13.00 7.67 4.40
CA ALA A 137 11.55 7.67 4.48
C ALA A 137 10.95 6.30 4.81
N PHE A 138 9.86 6.33 5.57
CA PHE A 138 8.98 5.21 5.82
C PHE A 138 7.58 5.54 5.27
N ILE A 139 7.19 4.90 4.18
CA ILE A 139 5.88 5.08 3.54
C ILE A 139 4.96 3.97 4.06
N VAL A 140 3.87 4.36 4.72
CA VAL A 140 2.91 3.43 5.31
C VAL A 140 1.56 3.61 4.63
N ALA A 141 1.01 2.53 4.11
CA ALA A 141 -0.37 2.56 3.63
C ALA A 141 -1.32 2.96 4.76
N SER A 142 -2.23 3.85 4.43
CA SER A 142 -3.34 4.28 5.26
C SER A 142 -4.63 4.22 4.44
N ALA A 143 -5.68 4.89 4.83
CA ALA A 143 -6.94 4.88 4.08
C ALA A 143 -7.78 6.12 4.35
N ILE A 144 -8.58 6.52 3.35
CA ILE A 144 -9.63 7.55 3.49
C ILE A 144 -10.67 7.22 4.57
N GLY A 145 -10.70 5.98 5.07
CA GLY A 145 -11.49 5.61 6.24
C GLY A 145 -11.21 6.47 7.50
N TYR A 146 -10.09 7.18 7.52
CA TYR A 146 -9.76 8.19 8.51
C TYR A 146 -10.85 9.24 8.66
N TYR A 147 -11.41 9.69 7.56
CA TYR A 147 -12.39 10.79 7.54
C TYR A 147 -13.81 10.36 7.89
N GLY A 148 -14.14 9.05 7.80
CA GLY A 148 -15.49 8.57 8.02
C GLY A 148 -16.49 9.03 6.95
N ASN A 149 -17.78 9.11 7.33
CA ASN A 149 -18.82 9.67 6.46
C ASN A 149 -19.01 11.16 6.78
N ARG A 150 -18.81 12.01 5.80
CA ARG A 150 -18.83 13.48 5.91
C ARG A 150 -19.76 14.14 4.86
N ASP A 151 -20.69 13.37 4.30
CA ASP A 151 -21.61 13.81 3.25
C ASP A 151 -20.88 14.57 2.11
N ASP A 152 -21.23 15.82 1.82
CA ASP A 152 -20.68 16.61 0.73
C ASP A 152 -19.52 17.53 1.16
N GLU A 153 -18.95 17.32 2.35
CA GLU A 153 -17.83 18.12 2.85
C GLU A 153 -16.55 17.84 2.03
N GLU A 154 -15.89 18.89 1.59
CA GLU A 154 -14.57 18.79 0.96
C GLU A 154 -13.51 18.50 2.05
N LEU A 155 -12.79 17.40 1.88
CA LEU A 155 -11.82 16.91 2.85
C LEU A 155 -10.41 17.07 2.32
N THR A 156 -9.54 17.58 3.18
CA THR A 156 -8.09 17.70 2.97
C THR A 156 -7.34 16.85 3.99
N GLU A 157 -6.02 16.79 3.87
CA GLU A 157 -5.16 16.09 4.83
C GLU A 157 -5.26 16.66 6.25
N ASP A 158 -5.58 17.94 6.38
CA ASP A 158 -5.75 18.65 7.66
C ASP A 158 -7.15 18.48 8.27
N SER A 159 -8.10 17.90 7.52
CA SER A 159 -9.46 17.67 8.01
C SER A 159 -9.44 16.70 9.21
N PRO A 160 -10.23 16.98 10.27
CA PRO A 160 -10.26 16.13 11.45
C PRO A 160 -10.82 14.73 11.11
N PRO A 161 -10.45 13.70 11.91
CA PRO A 161 -10.99 12.36 11.73
C PRO A 161 -12.49 12.31 11.93
N GLY A 162 -13.15 11.38 11.27
CA GLY A 162 -14.56 11.07 11.46
C GLY A 162 -14.80 10.14 12.66
N ASN A 163 -15.79 9.27 12.55
CA ASN A 163 -16.18 8.34 13.60
C ASN A 163 -16.32 6.90 13.08
N GLY A 164 -16.22 5.94 13.99
CA GLY A 164 -16.52 4.53 13.76
C GLY A 164 -15.31 3.64 13.56
N PHE A 165 -15.57 2.36 13.39
CA PHE A 165 -14.55 1.31 13.41
C PHE A 165 -13.40 1.53 12.43
N LEU A 166 -13.68 1.95 11.20
CA LEU A 166 -12.60 2.19 10.22
C LEU A 166 -11.76 3.40 10.60
N THR A 167 -12.40 4.48 11.02
CA THR A 167 -11.70 5.69 11.48
C THR A 167 -10.77 5.38 12.66
N GLU A 168 -11.29 4.74 13.70
CA GLU A 168 -10.52 4.33 14.87
C GLU A 168 -9.34 3.41 14.49
N THR A 169 -9.58 2.48 13.56
CA THR A 169 -8.55 1.59 13.05
C THR A 169 -7.44 2.36 12.33
N VAL A 170 -7.81 3.35 11.50
CA VAL A 170 -6.84 4.13 10.72
C VAL A 170 -6.04 5.07 11.62
N ILE A 171 -6.68 5.77 12.58
CA ILE A 171 -6.00 6.62 13.57
C ILE A 171 -4.92 5.80 14.30
N GLN A 172 -5.30 4.63 14.82
CA GLN A 172 -4.35 3.74 15.49
C GLN A 172 -3.25 3.27 14.53
N TRP A 173 -3.60 2.93 13.30
CA TRP A 173 -2.62 2.48 12.31
C TRP A 173 -1.57 3.54 12.01
N GLU A 174 -1.97 4.78 11.81
CA GLU A 174 -1.04 5.90 11.57
C GLU A 174 -0.12 6.15 12.79
N SER A 175 -0.63 5.98 14.03
CA SER A 175 0.17 6.13 15.25
C SER A 175 1.20 4.99 15.49
N TYR A 176 1.00 3.81 14.90
CA TYR A 176 1.97 2.71 15.03
C TYR A 176 3.33 2.99 14.36
N ALA A 177 3.44 4.06 13.58
CA ALA A 177 4.68 4.52 12.97
C ALA A 177 5.39 5.62 13.80
N ASP A 178 4.91 5.94 15.00
CA ASP A 178 5.44 7.05 15.80
C ASP A 178 6.90 6.82 16.25
N SER A 179 7.30 5.60 16.62
CA SER A 179 8.70 5.29 16.96
C SER A 179 9.67 5.69 15.84
N ALA A 180 9.31 5.42 14.57
CA ALA A 180 10.12 5.83 13.42
C ALA A 180 10.15 7.35 13.27
N ARG A 181 9.01 8.02 13.50
CA ARG A 181 8.89 9.48 13.43
C ARG A 181 9.73 10.15 14.50
N ASP A 182 9.65 9.66 15.73
CA ASP A 182 10.42 10.16 16.88
C ASP A 182 11.93 9.94 16.71
N ALA A 183 12.32 8.90 15.97
CA ALA A 183 13.70 8.63 15.58
C ALA A 183 14.23 9.50 14.43
N GLY A 184 13.41 10.45 13.92
CA GLY A 184 13.79 11.38 12.86
C GLY A 184 13.60 10.86 11.43
N ILE A 185 12.93 9.71 11.24
CA ILE A 185 12.61 9.18 9.93
C ILE A 185 11.38 9.92 9.38
N ARG A 186 11.41 10.34 8.11
CA ARG A 186 10.24 10.92 7.45
C ARG A 186 9.16 9.85 7.26
N VAL A 187 8.09 9.90 8.06
CA VAL A 187 6.94 8.99 7.92
C VAL A 187 5.87 9.63 7.05
N VAL A 188 5.43 8.90 6.03
CA VAL A 188 4.34 9.28 5.12
C VAL A 188 3.21 8.28 5.22
N ASN A 189 2.03 8.71 5.63
CA ASN A 189 0.82 7.90 5.65
C ASN A 189 -0.01 8.16 4.39
N THR A 190 -0.15 7.17 3.51
CA THR A 190 -0.91 7.32 2.27
C THR A 190 -2.38 6.95 2.50
N ARG A 191 -3.25 7.95 2.67
CA ARG A 191 -4.71 7.77 2.87
C ARG A 191 -5.40 7.43 1.55
N ASN A 192 -5.08 6.24 1.03
CA ASN A 192 -5.57 5.80 -0.28
C ASN A 192 -7.09 5.66 -0.29
N GLY A 193 -7.70 6.11 -1.39
CA GLY A 193 -9.05 5.78 -1.77
C GLY A 193 -9.18 4.32 -2.24
N ILE A 194 -10.27 3.99 -2.91
CA ILE A 194 -10.45 2.67 -3.48
C ILE A 194 -9.55 2.53 -4.71
N VAL A 195 -8.51 1.71 -4.61
CA VAL A 195 -7.60 1.45 -5.73
C VAL A 195 -8.28 0.56 -6.75
N LEU A 196 -8.52 1.11 -7.95
CA LEU A 196 -9.24 0.43 -9.03
C LEU A 196 -8.28 -0.38 -9.91
N SER A 197 -8.51 -1.69 -9.97
CA SER A 197 -7.81 -2.59 -10.87
C SER A 197 -8.72 -3.76 -11.28
N ALA A 198 -8.67 -4.13 -12.55
CA ALA A 198 -9.37 -5.33 -13.03
C ALA A 198 -8.74 -6.64 -12.51
N ALA A 199 -7.48 -6.61 -12.04
CA ALA A 199 -6.76 -7.76 -11.51
C ALA A 199 -7.18 -8.14 -10.09
N GLY A 200 -7.90 -7.25 -9.37
CA GLY A 200 -8.30 -7.52 -7.99
C GLY A 200 -8.96 -6.33 -7.31
N GLY A 201 -9.02 -6.36 -5.97
CA GLY A 201 -9.63 -5.31 -5.18
C GLY A 201 -11.15 -5.19 -5.38
N ALA A 202 -11.70 -4.00 -5.16
CA ALA A 202 -13.13 -3.73 -5.29
C ALA A 202 -13.63 -3.94 -6.72
N LEU A 203 -12.96 -3.34 -7.71
CA LEU A 203 -13.36 -3.44 -9.12
C LEU A 203 -13.32 -4.90 -9.61
N GLY A 204 -12.25 -5.64 -9.31
CA GLY A 204 -12.14 -7.05 -9.71
C GLY A 204 -13.29 -7.92 -9.20
N ARG A 205 -13.78 -7.65 -7.99
CA ARG A 205 -14.95 -8.35 -7.41
C ARG A 205 -16.28 -7.93 -8.03
N MET A 206 -16.41 -6.69 -8.44
CA MET A 206 -17.62 -6.15 -9.06
C MET A 206 -17.79 -6.59 -10.52
N LEU A 207 -16.71 -6.83 -11.23
CA LEU A 207 -16.74 -7.12 -12.67
C LEU A 207 -17.54 -8.36 -13.03
N LEU A 208 -17.47 -9.46 -12.26
CA LEU A 208 -18.18 -10.69 -12.59
C LEU A 208 -19.71 -10.53 -12.42
N PRO A 209 -20.25 -10.05 -11.29
CA PRO A 209 -21.68 -9.76 -11.17
C PRO A 209 -22.19 -8.81 -12.25
N TRP A 210 -21.44 -7.78 -12.58
CA TRP A 210 -21.81 -6.82 -13.63
C TRP A 210 -21.88 -7.48 -15.02
N LYS A 211 -20.92 -8.31 -15.37
CA LYS A 211 -20.91 -9.05 -16.64
C LYS A 211 -22.08 -10.04 -16.75
N MET A 212 -22.61 -10.50 -15.64
CA MET A 212 -23.77 -11.40 -15.54
C MET A 212 -25.11 -10.65 -15.48
N GLY A 213 -25.11 -9.33 -15.65
CA GLY A 213 -26.34 -8.51 -15.59
C GLY A 213 -26.82 -8.18 -14.18
N GLY A 214 -26.05 -8.55 -13.14
CA GLY A 214 -26.36 -8.27 -11.73
C GLY A 214 -25.86 -6.91 -11.23
N GLY A 215 -25.49 -5.99 -12.13
CA GLY A 215 -25.07 -4.64 -11.77
C GLY A 215 -26.23 -3.78 -11.29
N GLY A 216 -25.99 -2.94 -10.28
CA GLY A 216 -26.97 -2.03 -9.73
C GLY A 216 -26.37 -1.04 -8.74
N PRO A 217 -27.15 -0.06 -8.26
CA PRO A 217 -26.69 0.89 -7.26
C PRO A 217 -26.32 0.18 -5.96
N LEU A 218 -25.17 0.51 -5.39
CA LEU A 218 -24.75 0.05 -4.08
C LEU A 218 -25.35 0.98 -3.01
N ALA A 219 -25.98 0.41 -1.96
CA ALA A 219 -26.50 1.16 -0.79
C ALA A 219 -27.29 2.43 -1.16
N GLY A 220 -28.13 2.36 -2.19
CA GLY A 220 -28.96 3.50 -2.65
C GLY A 220 -28.26 4.43 -3.63
N GLY A 221 -26.98 4.27 -3.92
CA GLY A 221 -26.25 4.93 -5.01
C GLY A 221 -25.96 6.42 -4.81
N LYS A 222 -26.14 6.94 -3.58
CA LYS A 222 -25.93 8.38 -3.28
C LYS A 222 -24.62 8.65 -2.51
N GLN A 223 -23.90 7.61 -2.09
CA GLN A 223 -22.66 7.77 -1.36
C GLN A 223 -21.53 8.22 -2.25
N TRP A 224 -20.70 9.10 -1.73
CA TRP A 224 -19.42 9.44 -2.33
C TRP A 224 -18.47 8.24 -2.30
N MET A 225 -17.67 8.10 -3.31
CA MET A 225 -16.75 6.98 -3.48
C MET A 225 -15.43 7.50 -4.04
N SER A 226 -14.51 7.81 -3.15
CA SER A 226 -13.16 8.22 -3.54
C SER A 226 -12.40 7.03 -4.11
N TRP A 227 -11.82 7.19 -5.27
CA TRP A 227 -11.06 6.16 -5.95
C TRP A 227 -9.81 6.73 -6.63
N ILE A 228 -8.85 5.87 -6.84
CA ILE A 228 -7.64 6.14 -7.61
C ILE A 228 -7.37 4.97 -8.55
N SER A 229 -6.80 5.21 -9.72
CA SER A 229 -6.34 4.10 -10.57
C SER A 229 -5.10 3.44 -9.94
N LEU A 230 -4.89 2.15 -10.22
CA LEU A 230 -3.69 1.46 -9.72
C LEU A 230 -2.40 2.11 -10.22
N ASP A 231 -2.38 2.60 -11.47
CA ASP A 231 -1.21 3.23 -12.05
C ASP A 231 -0.91 4.58 -11.36
N ASP A 232 -1.94 5.40 -11.11
CA ASP A 232 -1.77 6.69 -10.42
C ASP A 232 -1.38 6.51 -8.94
N ASP A 233 -1.90 5.46 -8.28
CA ASP A 233 -1.52 5.10 -6.91
C ASP A 233 -0.02 4.71 -6.81
N ILE A 234 0.47 3.97 -7.81
CA ILE A 234 1.89 3.59 -7.89
C ILE A 234 2.78 4.80 -8.13
N TYR A 235 2.36 5.74 -8.97
CA TYR A 235 3.13 6.97 -9.25
C TYR A 235 3.12 7.96 -8.07
N ALA A 236 2.13 7.86 -7.19
CA ALA A 236 2.06 8.67 -5.98
C ALA A 236 2.92 8.14 -4.82
N LEU A 237 3.22 6.82 -4.83
CA LEU A 237 4.06 6.13 -3.84
C LEU A 237 5.55 6.30 -4.14
#